data_9f9d12d987174baad5a504ed7460695e
#
_entry.id   9f9d12d987174baad5a504ed7460695e
#
_cell.length_a   1.000
_cell.length_b   1.000
_cell.length_c   1.000
_cell.angle_alpha   90.00
_cell.angle_beta   90.00
_cell.angle_gamma   90.00
#
_symmetry.space_group_name_H-M   'P 1'
#
loop_
_entity.id
_entity.type
_entity.pdbx_description
1 polymer ?
#
loop_
_entity_poly.entity_id
_entity_poly.type
_entity_poly.pdbx_seq_one_letter_code
_entity_poly.pdbx_strand_id
1 'polypeptide(L)'
;MFRTQAIIEQTERYSANNYHPLPVAITSGSGVWLLDVDGNRYLDMFSAYSVENFGQCHPHIVSAAMNQIRRLGTTSRAVYTDVYADFVEAITKLCLIMDKILPANGGAEAVETAIKLARRWGYERKDGVIPNQAHIIFCNNNFHGRTISIISASDSVENKNSFGPFTPGFSLIPFGDPDA
;
A
#
# COMPACT_ATOMS: atom_id res chain seq x y z
N MET A 1 30.67 19.45 -6.63
CA MET A 1 29.90 18.40 -5.93
C MET A 1 28.65 18.19 -6.73
N PHE A 2 28.34 16.97 -7.14
CA PHE A 2 27.10 16.69 -7.89
C PHE A 2 25.91 16.96 -6.97
N ARG A 3 24.84 17.51 -7.49
CA ARG A 3 23.63 17.85 -6.71
C ARG A 3 23.00 16.61 -6.07
N THR A 4 23.05 15.48 -6.76
CA THR A 4 22.61 14.17 -6.23
C THR A 4 23.29 13.83 -4.90
N GLN A 5 24.62 13.93 -4.83
CA GLN A 5 25.37 13.61 -3.62
C GLN A 5 24.98 14.49 -2.42
N ALA A 6 24.79 15.78 -2.64
CA ALA A 6 24.36 16.71 -1.58
C ALA A 6 22.95 16.36 -1.06
N ILE A 7 22.04 15.94 -1.94
CA ILE A 7 20.68 15.51 -1.55
C ILE A 7 20.73 14.20 -0.75
N ILE A 8 21.56 13.25 -1.15
CA ILE A 8 21.74 11.98 -0.43
C ILE A 8 22.25 12.27 0.99
N GLU A 9 23.34 13.02 1.12
CA GLU A 9 23.92 13.39 2.43
C GLU A 9 22.91 14.12 3.33
N GLN A 10 22.12 15.04 2.74
CA GLN A 10 21.07 15.73 3.48
C GLN A 10 19.96 14.76 3.92
N THR A 11 19.56 13.84 3.06
CA THR A 11 18.53 12.85 3.37
C THR A 11 18.99 11.91 4.47
N GLU A 12 20.19 11.36 4.36
CA GLU A 12 20.78 10.45 5.36
C GLU A 12 20.94 11.13 6.73
N ARG A 13 21.24 12.43 6.73
CA ARG A 13 21.38 13.20 7.97
C ARG A 13 20.08 13.39 8.74
N TYR A 14 18.94 13.52 8.04
CA TYR A 14 17.66 13.92 8.66
C TYR A 14 16.55 12.87 8.57
N SER A 15 16.73 11.82 7.78
CA SER A 15 15.77 10.72 7.65
C SER A 15 16.18 9.51 8.49
N ALA A 16 15.20 8.71 8.90
CA ALA A 16 15.50 7.43 9.54
C ALA A 16 16.08 6.45 8.53
N ASN A 17 17.06 5.63 8.97
CA ASN A 17 17.73 4.61 8.15
C ASN A 17 16.88 3.32 8.04
N ASN A 18 15.64 3.46 7.62
CA ASN A 18 14.69 2.34 7.48
C ASN A 18 14.60 1.81 6.04
N TYR A 19 15.37 2.36 5.13
CA TYR A 19 15.40 2.00 3.71
C TYR A 19 16.80 2.24 3.12
N HIS A 20 17.13 1.52 2.04
CA HIS A 20 18.37 1.71 1.29
C HIS A 20 18.05 2.15 -0.14
N PRO A 21 17.82 3.44 -0.39
CA PRO A 21 17.49 3.95 -1.73
C PRO A 21 18.64 3.76 -2.72
N LEU A 22 18.31 3.67 -4.00
CA LEU A 22 19.31 3.78 -5.06
C LEU A 22 19.95 5.18 -5.03
N PRO A 23 21.25 5.30 -5.38
CA PRO A 23 21.98 6.58 -5.30
C PRO A 23 21.62 7.54 -6.45
N VAL A 24 20.34 7.83 -6.58
CA VAL A 24 19.77 8.72 -7.62
C VAL A 24 18.79 9.68 -6.97
N ALA A 25 18.89 10.97 -7.28
CA ALA A 25 17.97 11.99 -6.77
C ALA A 25 17.04 12.48 -7.87
N ILE A 26 15.87 11.88 -7.99
CA ILE A 26 14.86 12.21 -9.00
C ILE A 26 14.23 13.59 -8.67
N THR A 27 14.03 14.41 -9.69
CA THR A 27 13.44 15.75 -9.55
C THR A 27 12.15 15.94 -10.34
N SER A 28 11.96 15.22 -11.43
CA SER A 28 10.74 15.32 -12.25
C SER A 28 10.46 14.02 -13.01
N GLY A 29 9.23 13.89 -13.50
CA GLY A 29 8.80 12.76 -14.32
C GLY A 29 7.73 13.17 -15.31
N SER A 30 7.69 12.47 -16.46
CA SER A 30 6.65 12.62 -17.48
C SER A 30 6.45 11.30 -18.23
N GLY A 31 5.25 10.77 -18.20
CA GLY A 31 4.95 9.45 -18.75
C GLY A 31 5.84 8.38 -18.11
N VAL A 32 6.60 7.65 -18.89
CA VAL A 32 7.51 6.59 -18.44
C VAL A 32 8.93 7.08 -18.11
N TRP A 33 9.17 8.38 -18.13
CA TRP A 33 10.51 8.95 -17.98
C TRP A 33 10.66 9.72 -16.69
N LEU A 34 11.77 9.47 -16.00
CA LEU A 34 12.24 10.22 -14.85
C LEU A 34 13.49 11.02 -15.20
N LEU A 35 13.66 12.16 -14.55
CA LEU A 35 14.84 13.03 -14.66
C LEU A 35 15.43 13.25 -13.27
N ASP A 36 16.73 13.08 -13.12
CA ASP A 36 17.41 13.40 -11.87
C ASP A 36 17.85 14.88 -11.82
N VAL A 37 18.34 15.28 -10.67
CA VAL A 37 18.80 16.66 -10.42
C VAL A 37 20.07 17.03 -11.17
N ASP A 38 20.82 16.07 -11.70
CA ASP A 38 22.05 16.25 -12.46
C ASP A 38 21.77 16.19 -14.00
N GLY A 39 20.50 16.01 -14.41
CA GLY A 39 20.05 16.05 -15.79
C GLY A 39 20.05 14.68 -16.50
N ASN A 40 20.28 13.59 -15.78
CA ASN A 40 20.21 12.26 -16.36
C ASN A 40 18.76 11.76 -16.45
N ARG A 41 18.46 11.05 -17.55
CA ARG A 41 17.13 10.53 -17.84
C ARG A 41 17.08 9.03 -17.63
N TYR A 42 16.01 8.55 -16.98
CA TYR A 42 15.78 7.14 -16.65
C TYR A 42 14.42 6.68 -17.15
N LEU A 43 14.35 5.46 -17.64
CA LEU A 43 13.08 4.77 -17.88
C LEU A 43 12.57 4.24 -16.54
N ASP A 44 11.36 4.64 -16.13
CA ASP A 44 10.74 4.22 -14.87
C ASP A 44 10.21 2.78 -14.99
N MET A 45 11.06 1.81 -14.66
CA MET A 45 10.69 0.39 -14.58
C MET A 45 10.15 -0.02 -13.21
N PHE A 46 10.19 0.87 -12.23
CA PHE A 46 9.65 0.62 -10.90
C PHE A 46 8.17 0.95 -10.80
N SER A 47 7.72 2.01 -11.48
CA SER A 47 6.36 2.54 -11.38
C SER A 47 5.86 2.64 -9.94
N ALA A 48 6.72 3.11 -9.01
CA ALA A 48 6.47 3.13 -7.56
C ALA A 48 5.96 1.76 -7.02
N TYR A 49 6.58 0.67 -7.45
CA TYR A 49 6.15 -0.72 -7.18
C TYR A 49 4.73 -1.02 -7.71
N SER A 50 4.49 -0.67 -8.97
CA SER A 50 3.21 -0.86 -9.68
C SER A 50 2.04 0.01 -9.17
N VAL A 51 2.32 1.10 -8.49
CA VAL A 51 1.32 2.10 -8.07
C VAL A 51 1.08 3.13 -9.17
N GLU A 52 2.13 3.57 -9.88
CA GLU A 52 2.08 4.58 -10.95
C GLU A 52 1.77 3.93 -12.31
N ASN A 53 0.51 3.47 -12.49
CA ASN A 53 0.12 2.68 -13.66
C ASN A 53 -0.15 3.51 -14.93
N PHE A 54 -0.38 4.82 -14.78
CA PHE A 54 -0.73 5.70 -15.89
C PHE A 54 0.44 6.59 -16.34
N GLY A 55 1.62 6.37 -15.75
CA GLY A 55 2.81 7.18 -15.95
C GLY A 55 2.81 8.49 -15.17
N GLN A 56 4.01 9.03 -15.05
CA GLN A 56 4.27 10.25 -14.26
C GLN A 56 3.52 11.45 -14.84
N CYS A 57 2.87 12.20 -13.96
CA CYS A 57 2.20 13.46 -14.27
C CYS A 57 1.17 13.37 -15.42
N HIS A 58 0.36 12.30 -15.45
CA HIS A 58 -0.67 12.14 -16.49
C HIS A 58 -1.62 13.34 -16.50
N PRO A 59 -1.79 14.06 -17.65
CA PRO A 59 -2.43 15.38 -17.67
C PRO A 59 -3.87 15.38 -17.19
N HIS A 60 -4.67 14.36 -17.50
CA HIS A 60 -6.05 14.25 -17.01
C HIS A 60 -6.11 14.04 -15.49
N ILE A 61 -5.22 13.23 -14.92
CA ILE A 61 -5.16 12.98 -13.47
C ILE A 61 -4.74 14.24 -12.74
N VAL A 62 -3.68 14.91 -13.21
CA VAL A 62 -3.19 16.18 -12.64
C VAL A 62 -4.28 17.24 -12.69
N SER A 63 -4.96 17.41 -13.83
CA SER A 63 -6.05 18.38 -13.99
C SER A 63 -7.21 18.08 -13.04
N ALA A 64 -7.65 16.83 -12.94
CA ALA A 64 -8.72 16.43 -12.04
C ALA A 64 -8.36 16.70 -10.57
N ALA A 65 -7.13 16.34 -10.15
CA ALA A 65 -6.64 16.60 -8.81
C ALA A 65 -6.60 18.11 -8.48
N MET A 66 -6.05 18.93 -9.39
CA MET A 66 -5.98 20.37 -9.21
C MET A 66 -7.37 21.02 -9.10
N ASN A 67 -8.31 20.60 -9.94
CA ASN A 67 -9.69 21.11 -9.91
C ASN A 67 -10.39 20.72 -8.59
N GLN A 68 -10.22 19.49 -8.14
CA GLN A 68 -10.81 19.03 -6.90
C GLN A 68 -10.23 19.74 -5.68
N ILE A 69 -8.90 19.90 -5.59
CA ILE A 69 -8.25 20.60 -4.47
C ILE A 69 -8.71 22.06 -4.36
N ARG A 70 -8.94 22.73 -5.49
CA ARG A 70 -9.47 24.11 -5.49
C ARG A 70 -10.91 24.19 -5.00
N ARG A 71 -11.69 23.12 -5.15
CA ARG A 71 -13.12 23.07 -4.76
C ARG A 71 -13.29 22.58 -3.32
N LEU A 72 -12.66 21.47 -2.97
CA LEU A 72 -12.72 20.85 -1.65
C LEU A 72 -11.49 19.93 -1.49
N GLY A 73 -10.61 20.26 -0.55
CA GLY A 73 -9.41 19.47 -0.27
C GLY A 73 -9.73 18.21 0.55
N THR A 74 -9.94 18.39 1.84
CA THR A 74 -10.15 17.27 2.76
C THR A 74 -11.37 17.50 3.64
N THR A 75 -12.16 16.46 3.84
CA THR A 75 -13.23 16.42 4.85
C THR A 75 -13.30 15.05 5.51
N SER A 76 -13.93 14.99 6.69
CA SER A 76 -14.12 13.75 7.42
C SER A 76 -15.16 12.84 6.76
N ARG A 77 -14.99 11.54 6.90
CA ARG A 77 -16.02 10.53 6.58
C ARG A 77 -17.30 10.65 7.44
N ALA A 78 -17.29 11.53 8.41
CA ALA A 78 -18.49 11.87 9.19
C ALA A 78 -19.57 12.61 8.35
N VAL A 79 -19.19 13.12 7.17
CA VAL A 79 -20.10 13.76 6.21
C VAL A 79 -20.00 13.10 4.84
N TYR A 80 -21.07 13.19 4.07
CA TYR A 80 -21.08 12.72 2.68
C TYR A 80 -20.47 13.76 1.75
N THR A 81 -19.84 13.27 0.66
CA THR A 81 -19.38 14.11 -0.45
C THR A 81 -19.81 13.49 -1.78
N ASP A 82 -20.09 14.33 -2.75
CA ASP A 82 -20.47 13.93 -4.11
C ASP A 82 -19.35 13.11 -4.77
N VAL A 83 -18.11 13.60 -4.74
CA VAL A 83 -16.95 12.92 -5.35
C VAL A 83 -16.75 11.51 -4.78
N TYR A 84 -16.97 11.31 -3.48
CA TYR A 84 -16.84 9.99 -2.89
C TYR A 84 -17.95 9.05 -3.36
N ALA A 85 -19.18 9.55 -3.51
CA ALA A 85 -20.29 8.76 -4.04
C ALA A 85 -19.99 8.27 -5.46
N ASP A 86 -19.56 9.18 -6.34
CA ASP A 86 -19.18 8.86 -7.73
C ASP A 86 -18.03 7.86 -7.78
N PHE A 87 -17.02 8.04 -6.92
CA PHE A 87 -15.85 7.13 -6.85
C PHE A 87 -16.26 5.70 -6.46
N VAL A 88 -17.03 5.52 -5.38
CA VAL A 88 -17.39 4.17 -4.91
C VAL A 88 -18.32 3.47 -5.89
N GLU A 89 -19.23 4.21 -6.56
CA GLU A 89 -20.06 3.67 -7.62
C GLU A 89 -19.22 3.21 -8.83
N ALA A 90 -18.30 4.04 -9.29
CA ALA A 90 -17.43 3.71 -10.41
C ALA A 90 -16.58 2.46 -10.14
N ILE A 91 -15.94 2.38 -8.97
CA ILE A 91 -15.09 1.24 -8.62
C ILE A 91 -15.91 -0.06 -8.47
N THR A 92 -17.07 -0.02 -7.82
CA THR A 92 -17.91 -1.23 -7.70
C THR A 92 -18.41 -1.73 -9.05
N LYS A 93 -18.69 -0.84 -10.00
CA LYS A 93 -19.06 -1.22 -11.37
C LYS A 93 -17.88 -1.79 -12.18
N LEU A 94 -16.66 -1.30 -11.96
CA LEU A 94 -15.45 -1.79 -12.62
C LEU A 94 -14.95 -3.12 -12.01
N CYS A 95 -15.05 -3.26 -10.69
CA CYS A 95 -14.66 -4.46 -9.96
C CYS A 95 -15.86 -5.42 -9.84
N LEU A 96 -16.24 -6.05 -10.90
CA LEU A 96 -17.46 -6.82 -11.15
C LEU A 96 -17.86 -7.90 -10.11
N ILE A 97 -17.08 -8.10 -9.04
CA ILE A 97 -17.26 -9.18 -8.07
C ILE A 97 -17.71 -8.65 -6.70
N MET A 98 -17.62 -7.34 -6.46
CA MET A 98 -17.84 -6.76 -5.13
C MET A 98 -18.98 -5.74 -5.13
N ASP A 99 -19.90 -5.87 -4.16
CA ASP A 99 -21.03 -4.95 -4.01
C ASP A 99 -20.64 -3.63 -3.35
N LYS A 100 -19.55 -3.63 -2.59
CA LYS A 100 -19.10 -2.47 -1.79
C LYS A 100 -17.60 -2.39 -1.71
N ILE A 101 -17.08 -1.18 -1.56
CA ILE A 101 -15.67 -0.92 -1.32
C ILE A 101 -15.45 -0.16 -0.01
N LEU A 102 -14.30 -0.39 0.59
CA LEU A 102 -13.80 0.38 1.72
C LEU A 102 -12.38 0.87 1.40
N PRO A 103 -12.22 2.12 0.93
CA PRO A 103 -10.90 2.69 0.71
C PRO A 103 -10.15 2.88 2.03
N ALA A 104 -8.84 2.67 1.99
CA ALA A 104 -7.91 2.91 3.08
C ALA A 104 -6.78 3.85 2.61
N ASN A 105 -6.04 4.46 3.53
CA ASN A 105 -4.97 5.39 3.19
C ASN A 105 -3.73 4.69 2.62
N GLY A 106 -3.53 3.44 2.94
CA GLY A 106 -2.39 2.66 2.46
C GLY A 106 -2.65 1.16 2.44
N GLY A 107 -1.78 0.42 1.73
CA GLY A 107 -1.90 -1.03 1.57
C GLY A 107 -1.89 -1.77 2.91
N ALA A 108 -1.05 -1.36 3.86
CA ALA A 108 -0.99 -1.95 5.20
C ALA A 108 -2.33 -1.79 5.95
N GLU A 109 -2.96 -0.61 5.91
CA GLU A 109 -4.28 -0.39 6.52
C GLU A 109 -5.37 -1.22 5.84
N ALA A 110 -5.30 -1.37 4.51
CA ALA A 110 -6.25 -2.20 3.77
C ALA A 110 -6.14 -3.67 4.19
N VAL A 111 -4.93 -4.21 4.32
CA VAL A 111 -4.70 -5.60 4.78
C VAL A 111 -5.10 -5.77 6.24
N GLU A 112 -4.76 -4.85 7.15
CA GLU A 112 -5.20 -4.88 8.55
C GLU A 112 -6.74 -4.89 8.66
N THR A 113 -7.39 -4.10 7.80
CA THR A 113 -8.86 -4.06 7.74
C THR A 113 -9.42 -5.37 7.19
N ALA A 114 -8.80 -5.97 6.16
CA ALA A 114 -9.21 -7.25 5.63
C ALA A 114 -9.09 -8.39 6.67
N ILE A 115 -7.99 -8.41 7.43
CA ILE A 115 -7.80 -9.35 8.56
C ILE A 115 -8.91 -9.19 9.60
N LYS A 116 -9.22 -7.95 10.00
CA LYS A 116 -10.31 -7.67 10.95
C LYS A 116 -11.66 -8.12 10.41
N LEU A 117 -11.97 -7.83 9.15
CA LEU A 117 -13.22 -8.24 8.51
C LEU A 117 -13.34 -9.76 8.41
N ALA A 118 -12.27 -10.45 8.02
CA ALA A 118 -12.24 -11.90 7.95
C ALA A 118 -12.49 -12.56 9.32
N ARG A 119 -11.85 -12.06 10.37
CA ARG A 119 -12.08 -12.54 11.75
C ARG A 119 -13.52 -12.30 12.20
N ARG A 120 -14.03 -11.08 11.96
CA ARG A 120 -15.42 -10.73 12.31
C ARG A 120 -16.43 -11.60 11.57
N TRP A 121 -16.23 -11.78 10.26
CA TRP A 121 -17.07 -12.66 9.45
C TRP A 121 -17.04 -14.10 9.99
N GLY A 122 -15.85 -14.62 10.32
CA GLY A 122 -15.71 -15.94 10.92
C GLY A 122 -16.51 -16.11 12.19
N TYR A 123 -16.46 -15.13 13.10
CA TYR A 123 -17.19 -15.20 14.39
C TYR A 123 -18.70 -15.00 14.26
N GLU A 124 -19.15 -14.14 13.35
CA GLU A 124 -20.56 -13.74 13.25
C GLU A 124 -21.36 -14.56 12.22
N ARG A 125 -20.69 -15.18 11.24
CA ARG A 125 -21.35 -15.79 10.08
C ARG A 125 -20.96 -17.22 9.79
N LYS A 126 -19.89 -17.72 10.38
CA LYS A 126 -19.40 -19.09 10.16
C LYS A 126 -19.58 -19.91 11.45
N ASP A 127 -20.24 -21.04 11.34
CA ASP A 127 -20.41 -21.95 12.46
C ASP A 127 -19.07 -22.59 12.88
N GLY A 128 -18.90 -22.80 14.19
CA GLY A 128 -17.75 -23.53 14.74
C GLY A 128 -16.47 -22.73 14.97
N VAL A 129 -16.46 -21.43 14.69
CA VAL A 129 -15.31 -20.60 15.04
C VAL A 129 -15.41 -20.13 16.48
N ILE A 130 -14.56 -20.67 17.33
CA ILE A 130 -14.52 -20.33 18.77
C ILE A 130 -14.03 -18.87 18.95
N PRO A 131 -14.61 -18.07 19.83
CA PRO A 131 -14.16 -16.72 20.11
C PRO A 131 -12.66 -16.65 20.41
N ASN A 132 -11.96 -15.66 19.82
CA ASN A 132 -10.51 -15.45 19.89
C ASN A 132 -9.63 -16.57 19.29
N GLN A 133 -10.19 -17.51 18.54
CA GLN A 133 -9.47 -18.60 17.89
C GLN A 133 -9.55 -18.54 16.35
N ALA A 134 -10.01 -17.43 15.78
CA ALA A 134 -10.01 -17.27 14.32
C ALA A 134 -8.58 -17.39 13.78
N HIS A 135 -8.43 -18.22 12.75
CA HIS A 135 -7.16 -18.52 12.11
C HIS A 135 -7.20 -18.14 10.64
N ILE A 136 -6.17 -17.47 10.15
CA ILE A 136 -6.03 -17.02 8.77
C ILE A 136 -4.74 -17.59 8.19
N ILE A 137 -4.83 -18.17 7.00
CA ILE A 137 -3.71 -18.73 6.28
C ILE A 137 -3.17 -17.69 5.29
N PHE A 138 -1.86 -17.52 5.27
CA PHE A 138 -1.11 -16.72 4.31
C PHE A 138 -0.15 -17.60 3.52
N CYS A 139 0.33 -17.13 2.38
CA CYS A 139 1.36 -17.82 1.63
C CYS A 139 2.76 -17.38 2.05
N ASN A 140 3.73 -18.24 1.92
CA ASN A 140 5.16 -17.91 2.05
C ASN A 140 5.56 -16.86 1.00
N ASN A 141 6.64 -16.13 1.26
CA ASN A 141 7.17 -15.06 0.40
C ASN A 141 6.16 -13.93 0.14
N ASN A 142 5.25 -13.70 1.09
CA ASN A 142 4.29 -12.61 1.00
C ASN A 142 4.88 -11.26 1.41
N PHE A 143 4.28 -10.19 0.88
CA PHE A 143 4.49 -8.85 1.40
C PHE A 143 3.14 -8.10 1.47
N HIS A 144 2.73 -7.75 2.67
CA HIS A 144 1.46 -7.07 2.94
C HIS A 144 1.64 -5.74 3.68
N GLY A 145 2.87 -5.36 4.02
CA GLY A 145 3.21 -4.17 4.80
C GLY A 145 4.13 -4.49 5.98
N ARG A 146 4.26 -3.54 6.91
CA ARG A 146 5.24 -3.61 8.01
C ARG A 146 4.63 -3.33 9.39
N THR A 147 3.32 -3.39 9.57
CA THR A 147 2.67 -3.33 10.89
C THR A 147 2.82 -4.65 11.63
N ILE A 148 2.69 -4.64 12.95
CA ILE A 148 2.90 -5.82 13.80
C ILE A 148 2.04 -7.02 13.36
N SER A 149 0.74 -6.81 13.11
CA SER A 149 -0.14 -7.91 12.69
C SER A 149 0.28 -8.47 11.32
N ILE A 150 0.63 -7.60 10.38
CA ILE A 150 1.05 -7.99 9.03
C ILE A 150 2.37 -8.76 9.05
N ILE A 151 3.39 -8.27 9.76
CA ILE A 151 4.66 -8.99 9.85
C ILE A 151 4.55 -10.29 10.64
N SER A 152 3.53 -10.43 11.51
CA SER A 152 3.23 -11.69 12.18
C SER A 152 2.88 -12.81 11.19
N ALA A 153 2.29 -12.45 10.05
CA ALA A 153 1.93 -13.33 8.95
C ALA A 153 3.00 -13.37 7.82
N SER A 154 4.25 -13.04 8.12
CA SER A 154 5.37 -13.06 7.17
C SER A 154 6.40 -14.12 7.54
N ASP A 155 7.07 -14.68 6.55
CA ASP A 155 8.25 -15.55 6.69
C ASP A 155 9.58 -14.79 6.60
N SER A 156 9.56 -13.49 6.30
CA SER A 156 10.77 -12.66 6.24
C SER A 156 11.40 -12.50 7.63
N VAL A 157 12.58 -13.06 7.80
CA VAL A 157 13.38 -12.93 9.04
C VAL A 157 13.73 -11.46 9.28
N GLU A 158 14.10 -10.72 8.24
CA GLU A 158 14.44 -9.30 8.33
C GLU A 158 13.28 -8.45 8.85
N ASN A 159 12.06 -8.70 8.36
CA ASN A 159 10.88 -7.97 8.78
C ASN A 159 10.40 -8.34 10.20
N LYS A 160 10.83 -9.48 10.73
CA LYS A 160 10.39 -9.97 12.05
C LYS A 160 11.39 -9.79 13.15
N ASN A 161 12.68 -9.74 12.83
CA ASN A 161 13.74 -9.72 13.84
C ASN A 161 13.59 -8.51 14.78
N SER A 162 13.54 -8.80 16.09
CA SER A 162 13.45 -7.82 17.18
C SER A 162 12.12 -7.01 17.26
N PHE A 163 11.05 -7.42 16.55
CA PHE A 163 9.76 -6.73 16.56
C PHE A 163 8.63 -7.47 17.29
N GLY A 164 8.91 -8.62 17.90
CA GLY A 164 7.89 -9.34 18.71
C GLY A 164 7.48 -8.57 19.99
N PRO A 165 6.38 -8.99 20.66
CA PRO A 165 5.59 -10.21 20.43
C PRO A 165 4.65 -10.08 19.22
N PHE A 166 4.45 -11.20 18.54
CA PHE A 166 3.65 -11.25 17.31
C PHE A 166 2.16 -11.53 17.58
N THR A 167 1.32 -11.05 16.66
CA THR A 167 -0.12 -11.31 16.68
C THR A 167 -0.41 -12.78 16.36
N PRO A 168 -1.18 -13.51 17.18
CA PRO A 168 -1.51 -14.91 16.95
C PRO A 168 -2.62 -15.11 15.90
N GLY A 169 -2.82 -16.39 15.50
CA GLY A 169 -3.90 -16.80 14.62
C GLY A 169 -3.54 -16.70 13.13
N PHE A 170 -2.27 -16.89 12.80
CA PHE A 170 -1.78 -16.96 11.42
C PHE A 170 -0.96 -18.22 11.19
N SER A 171 -1.10 -18.80 9.99
CA SER A 171 -0.22 -19.85 9.45
C SER A 171 0.28 -19.46 8.07
N LEU A 172 1.40 -20.04 7.69
CA LEU A 172 2.02 -19.87 6.38
C LEU A 172 2.06 -21.20 5.66
N ILE A 173 1.70 -21.18 4.38
CA ILE A 173 1.79 -22.33 3.48
C ILE A 173 2.53 -21.94 2.20
N PRO A 174 3.11 -22.90 1.46
CA PRO A 174 3.65 -22.64 0.13
C PRO A 174 2.58 -22.09 -0.82
N PHE A 175 2.95 -21.11 -1.64
CA PHE A 175 2.03 -20.60 -2.67
C PHE A 175 1.78 -21.64 -3.74
N GLY A 176 0.50 -21.90 -4.07
CA GLY A 176 0.09 -22.86 -5.11
C GLY A 176 0.16 -24.33 -4.69
N ASP A 177 0.35 -24.63 -3.42
CA ASP A 177 0.28 -25.99 -2.88
C ASP A 177 -1.10 -26.22 -2.23
N PRO A 178 -2.03 -26.95 -2.87
CA PRO A 178 -3.36 -27.19 -2.33
C PRO A 178 -3.38 -28.24 -1.21
N ASP A 179 -2.30 -28.98 -1.02
CA ASP A 179 -2.19 -30.08 -0.06
C ASP A 179 -1.46 -29.65 1.24
N ALA A 180 -1.04 -28.37 1.31
CA ALA A 180 -0.28 -27.81 2.44
C ALA A 180 -1.12 -27.48 3.68
#